data_f7b5df66e62b9a22d449fdac0833ef84
#
_entry.id   f7b5df66e62b9a22d449fdac0833ef84
#
_cell.length_a   1.000
_cell.length_b   1.000
_cell.length_c   1.000
_cell.angle_alpha   90.00
_cell.angle_beta   90.00
_cell.angle_gamma   90.00
#
_symmetry.space_group_name_H-M   'P 1'
#
loop_
_entity.id
_entity.type
_entity.pdbx_description
1 polymer ?
#
loop_
_entity_poly.entity_id
_entity_poly.type
_entity_poly.pdbx_seq_one_letter_code
_entity_poly.pdbx_strand_id
1 'polypeptide(L)'
;MPVNTKRKGNHIGRHVEQGSRTPVQASAGCDKFAKMATLNILQLNIAGLQNKTTELEKLLHDNGIHVVLLQETILPSREISTPAGYITYPCKCGNCWGVMTLIRTDIQGTVYNCPIDDMDIQEISVWFGNERFNIYNVYSQPLSKVDFFP
;
A
#
# COMPACT_ATOMS: atom_id res chain seq x y z
N MET A 1 -32.34 -2.83 -71.48
CA MET A 1 -33.30 -3.90 -71.78
C MET A 1 -33.35 -4.84 -70.58
N PRO A 2 -34.52 -5.19 -70.13
CA PRO A 2 -34.78 -5.88 -68.85
C PRO A 2 -34.99 -7.38 -69.07
N VAL A 3 -34.80 -8.18 -68.02
CA VAL A 3 -35.50 -9.45 -67.81
C VAL A 3 -35.40 -9.75 -66.30
N ASN A 4 -36.29 -9.62 -65.52
CA ASN A 4 -37.49 -10.27 -65.05
C ASN A 4 -37.34 -11.81 -64.94
N THR A 5 -37.48 -12.37 -63.75
CA THR A 5 -38.40 -13.46 -63.42
C THR A 5 -38.24 -14.01 -62.00
N LYS A 6 -39.27 -13.86 -61.30
CA LYS A 6 -40.17 -14.84 -60.64
C LYS A 6 -39.82 -15.39 -59.27
N ARG A 7 -40.71 -15.05 -58.40
CA ARG A 7 -41.07 -15.66 -57.13
C ARG A 7 -41.28 -17.19 -57.21
N LYS A 8 -40.92 -17.87 -56.15
CA LYS A 8 -41.73 -18.96 -55.61
C LYS A 8 -41.60 -18.95 -54.07
N GLY A 9 -42.75 -18.77 -53.45
CA GLY A 9 -42.92 -18.99 -52.04
C GLY A 9 -43.07 -20.50 -51.75
N ASN A 10 -42.71 -20.90 -50.56
CA ASN A 10 -43.29 -22.08 -49.94
C ASN A 10 -43.43 -21.82 -48.43
N HIS A 11 -44.66 -21.94 -48.07
CA HIS A 11 -45.23 -22.09 -46.75
C HIS A 11 -44.76 -23.38 -46.07
N ILE A 12 -44.95 -23.46 -44.76
CA ILE A 12 -45.07 -24.61 -43.85
C ILE A 12 -43.93 -24.58 -42.85
N GLY A 13 -44.15 -24.50 -41.60
CA GLY A 13 -44.89 -25.13 -40.62
C GLY A 13 -44.47 -24.59 -39.23
N ARG A 14 -45.43 -24.20 -38.45
CA ARG A 14 -45.25 -23.92 -37.03
C ARG A 14 -45.03 -25.24 -36.28
N HIS A 15 -43.85 -25.42 -35.72
CA HIS A 15 -43.66 -26.31 -34.58
C HIS A 15 -43.48 -25.47 -33.34
N VAL A 16 -44.51 -25.52 -32.49
CA VAL A 16 -44.44 -24.99 -31.13
C VAL A 16 -43.84 -26.12 -30.28
N GLU A 17 -42.57 -26.07 -30.02
CA GLU A 17 -42.00 -26.87 -28.96
C GLU A 17 -42.18 -26.16 -27.63
N GLN A 18 -43.02 -26.72 -26.79
CA GLN A 18 -43.08 -26.43 -25.36
C GLN A 18 -41.79 -26.93 -24.69
N GLY A 19 -40.77 -26.09 -24.65
CA GLY A 19 -39.59 -26.33 -23.82
C GLY A 19 -39.98 -26.12 -22.36
N SER A 20 -39.97 -27.19 -21.60
CA SER A 20 -40.12 -27.20 -20.14
C SER A 20 -39.07 -26.29 -19.52
N ARG A 21 -39.52 -25.22 -18.91
CA ARG A 21 -38.65 -24.36 -18.07
C ARG A 21 -38.37 -25.10 -16.76
N THR A 22 -37.25 -25.77 -16.67
CA THR A 22 -36.67 -26.14 -15.38
C THR A 22 -36.35 -24.86 -14.61
N PRO A 23 -36.76 -24.74 -13.34
CA PRO A 23 -36.38 -23.60 -12.53
C PRO A 23 -34.88 -23.63 -12.35
N VAL A 24 -34.19 -22.60 -12.85
CA VAL A 24 -32.81 -22.33 -12.53
C VAL A 24 -32.77 -22.11 -11.02
N GLN A 25 -32.23 -23.06 -10.29
CA GLN A 25 -31.90 -22.84 -8.90
C GLN A 25 -30.95 -21.65 -8.84
N ALA A 26 -31.42 -20.55 -8.25
CA ALA A 26 -30.57 -19.47 -7.84
C ALA A 26 -29.50 -20.09 -6.92
N SER A 27 -28.29 -20.20 -7.44
CA SER A 27 -27.13 -20.53 -6.64
C SER A 27 -27.05 -19.47 -5.56
N ALA A 28 -27.20 -19.91 -4.32
CA ALA A 28 -26.98 -19.08 -3.13
C ALA A 28 -25.66 -18.34 -3.33
N GLY A 29 -25.76 -17.03 -3.48
CA GLY A 29 -24.59 -16.14 -3.56
C GLY A 29 -23.73 -16.41 -2.36
N CYS A 30 -22.54 -16.90 -2.61
CA CYS A 30 -21.49 -16.99 -1.61
C CYS A 30 -21.13 -15.56 -1.24
N ASP A 31 -21.77 -15.04 -0.21
CA ASP A 31 -21.32 -13.86 0.51
C ASP A 31 -19.98 -14.18 1.22
N LYS A 32 -18.98 -14.44 0.41
CA LYS A 32 -17.61 -14.24 0.84
C LYS A 32 -17.41 -12.72 0.86
N PHE A 33 -17.85 -12.08 1.94
CA PHE A 33 -17.18 -10.88 2.39
C PHE A 33 -15.71 -11.28 2.57
N ALA A 34 -14.94 -11.05 1.54
CA ALA A 34 -13.50 -11.17 1.65
C ALA A 34 -13.13 -10.25 2.80
N LYS A 35 -12.67 -10.83 3.91
CA LYS A 35 -12.21 -10.08 5.08
C LYS A 35 -11.23 -9.06 4.52
N MET A 36 -11.63 -7.79 4.46
CA MET A 36 -10.76 -6.74 3.93
C MET A 36 -9.50 -6.78 4.78
N ALA A 37 -8.40 -7.08 4.13
CA ALA A 37 -7.11 -7.08 4.80
C ALA A 37 -6.84 -5.65 5.27
N THR A 38 -6.44 -5.48 6.53
CA THR A 38 -6.14 -4.17 7.11
C THR A 38 -4.66 -3.90 6.98
N LEU A 39 -4.30 -2.77 6.37
CA LEU A 39 -2.92 -2.29 6.33
C LEU A 39 -2.59 -1.60 7.66
N ASN A 40 -1.75 -2.25 8.48
CA ASN A 40 -1.31 -1.70 9.77
C ASN A 40 -0.06 -0.85 9.56
N ILE A 41 -0.14 0.42 9.90
CA ILE A 41 0.96 1.38 9.79
C ILE A 41 1.30 1.90 11.19
N LEU A 42 2.58 1.89 11.54
CA LEU A 42 3.10 2.50 12.75
C LEU A 42 3.89 3.76 12.40
N GLN A 43 3.58 4.88 13.03
CA GLN A 43 4.41 6.08 13.02
C GLN A 43 4.98 6.32 14.43
N LEU A 44 6.27 6.58 14.52
CA LEU A 44 6.95 6.73 15.79
C LEU A 44 8.14 7.70 15.68
N ASN A 45 8.16 8.74 16.51
CA ASN A 45 9.37 9.48 16.80
C ASN A 45 10.20 8.64 17.78
N ILE A 46 11.33 8.09 17.33
CA ILE A 46 12.09 7.12 18.12
C ILE A 46 13.18 7.75 18.97
N ALA A 47 13.48 9.05 18.75
CA ALA A 47 14.53 9.77 19.47
C ALA A 47 15.85 8.95 19.57
N GLY A 48 16.37 8.53 18.41
CA GLY A 48 17.53 7.64 18.27
C GLY A 48 17.15 6.15 18.23
N LEU A 49 17.54 5.49 17.14
CA LEU A 49 17.26 4.05 16.93
C LEU A 49 18.26 3.16 17.68
N GLN A 50 19.47 3.65 17.94
CA GLN A 50 20.51 2.88 18.62
C GLN A 50 19.99 2.36 19.97
N ASN A 51 20.21 1.09 20.26
CA ASN A 51 19.77 0.38 21.46
C ASN A 51 18.25 0.16 21.60
N LYS A 52 17.42 0.53 20.62
CA LYS A 52 15.97 0.33 20.63
C LYS A 52 15.48 -0.68 19.60
N THR A 53 16.39 -1.28 18.84
CA THR A 53 16.04 -2.18 17.74
C THR A 53 15.30 -3.42 18.23
N THR A 54 15.68 -3.98 19.38
CA THR A 54 15.04 -5.17 19.93
C THR A 54 13.61 -4.90 20.41
N GLU A 55 13.40 -3.77 21.10
CA GLU A 55 12.05 -3.36 21.54
C GLU A 55 11.18 -3.03 20.35
N LEU A 56 11.74 -2.36 19.33
CA LEU A 56 11.04 -2.08 18.08
C LEU A 56 10.62 -3.38 17.39
N GLU A 57 11.56 -4.32 17.22
CA GLU A 57 11.28 -5.62 16.58
C GLU A 57 10.13 -6.36 17.27
N LYS A 58 10.15 -6.41 18.59
CA LYS A 58 9.08 -7.01 19.38
C LYS A 58 7.74 -6.29 19.14
N LEU A 59 7.74 -4.96 19.20
CA LEU A 59 6.53 -4.15 18.95
C LEU A 59 5.93 -4.43 17.57
N LEU A 60 6.77 -4.50 16.54
CA LEU A 60 6.36 -4.74 15.16
C LEU A 60 5.73 -6.12 14.99
N HIS A 61 6.36 -7.14 15.59
CA HIS A 61 5.87 -8.50 15.52
C HIS A 61 4.56 -8.70 16.28
N ASP A 62 4.48 -8.22 17.52
CA ASP A 62 3.32 -8.40 18.39
C ASP A 62 2.06 -7.72 17.82
N ASN A 63 2.23 -6.66 17.04
CA ASN A 63 1.11 -5.88 16.46
C ASN A 63 0.90 -6.12 14.95
N GLY A 64 1.64 -7.01 14.33
CA GLY A 64 1.48 -7.33 12.93
C GLY A 64 1.61 -6.10 12.01
N ILE A 65 2.59 -5.24 12.29
CA ILE A 65 2.79 -4.00 11.53
C ILE A 65 3.29 -4.32 10.12
N HIS A 66 2.77 -3.61 9.13
CA HIS A 66 3.14 -3.76 7.73
C HIS A 66 4.12 -2.72 7.26
N VAL A 67 3.91 -1.46 7.67
CA VAL A 67 4.75 -0.31 7.31
C VAL A 67 5.08 0.48 8.56
N VAL A 68 6.33 0.90 8.69
CA VAL A 68 6.82 1.69 9.83
C VAL A 68 7.41 3.00 9.33
N LEU A 69 7.00 4.09 9.94
CA LEU A 69 7.48 5.44 9.65
C LEU A 69 8.20 5.95 10.90
N LEU A 70 9.53 5.87 10.91
CA LEU A 70 10.35 6.34 12.01
C LEU A 70 10.85 7.75 11.74
N GLN A 71 10.85 8.57 12.77
CA GLN A 71 11.37 9.93 12.79
C GLN A 71 12.44 10.05 13.90
N GLU A 72 13.35 11.02 13.73
CA GLU A 72 14.48 11.22 14.65
C GLU A 72 15.30 9.94 14.86
N THR A 73 15.63 9.26 13.78
CA THR A 73 16.35 7.99 13.86
C THR A 73 17.80 8.15 14.32
N ILE A 74 18.38 9.33 14.17
CA ILE A 74 19.76 9.68 14.59
C ILE A 74 20.73 8.56 14.18
N LEU A 75 20.77 8.29 12.88
CA LEU A 75 21.52 7.17 12.35
C LEU A 75 23.04 7.39 12.54
N PRO A 76 23.73 6.47 13.21
CA PRO A 76 25.17 6.48 13.20
C PRO A 76 25.69 6.23 11.78
N SER A 77 26.93 6.62 11.50
CA SER A 77 27.61 6.33 10.23
C SER A 77 27.87 4.83 9.98
N ARG A 78 27.50 3.96 10.91
CA ARG A 78 27.67 2.52 10.87
C ARG A 78 26.42 1.80 10.37
N GLU A 79 26.56 0.54 10.02
CA GLU A 79 25.45 -0.32 9.57
C GLU A 79 24.27 -0.28 10.54
N ILE A 80 23.10 -0.14 9.97
CA ILE A 80 21.85 -0.11 10.70
C ILE A 80 21.37 -1.56 10.83
N SER A 81 21.13 -2.00 12.05
CA SER A 81 20.47 -3.29 12.27
C SER A 81 19.04 -3.21 11.77
N THR A 82 18.69 -4.06 10.81
CA THR A 82 17.35 -4.14 10.26
C THR A 82 16.54 -5.15 11.08
N PRO A 83 15.35 -4.79 11.58
CA PRO A 83 14.44 -5.73 12.21
C PRO A 83 14.12 -6.92 11.31
N ALA A 84 14.09 -8.12 11.88
CA ALA A 84 13.79 -9.34 11.13
C ALA A 84 12.44 -9.25 10.41
N GLY A 85 12.41 -9.65 9.14
CA GLY A 85 11.19 -9.62 8.31
C GLY A 85 10.85 -8.26 7.70
N TYR A 86 11.74 -7.28 7.77
CA TYR A 86 11.56 -5.96 7.17
C TYR A 86 12.70 -5.57 6.23
N ILE A 87 12.37 -4.73 5.25
CA ILE A 87 13.35 -4.00 4.44
C ILE A 87 13.39 -2.57 4.95
N THR A 88 14.59 -2.04 5.16
CA THR A 88 14.83 -0.74 5.77
C THR A 88 15.26 0.28 4.71
N TYR A 89 14.61 1.43 4.70
CA TYR A 89 14.88 2.54 3.79
C TYR A 89 15.22 3.80 4.60
N PRO A 90 16.51 4.04 4.89
CA PRO A 90 16.92 5.23 5.60
C PRO A 90 16.93 6.45 4.68
N CYS A 91 16.57 7.61 5.22
CA CYS A 91 16.76 8.92 4.60
C CYS A 91 17.45 9.84 5.61
N LYS A 92 18.57 10.38 5.22
CA LYS A 92 19.29 11.38 6.00
C LYS A 92 19.68 12.51 5.06
N CYS A 93 19.13 13.69 5.29
CA CYS A 93 19.49 14.91 4.57
C CYS A 93 20.35 15.81 5.47
N GLY A 94 21.60 16.02 5.08
CA GLY A 94 22.51 16.94 5.79
C GLY A 94 22.67 16.62 7.28
N ASN A 95 22.36 17.62 8.11
CA ASN A 95 22.43 17.51 9.58
C ASN A 95 21.12 17.09 10.22
N CYS A 96 20.13 16.69 9.43
CA CYS A 96 18.82 16.29 9.92
C CYS A 96 18.89 15.00 10.76
N TRP A 97 17.93 14.87 11.65
CA TRP A 97 17.87 13.74 12.59
C TRP A 97 17.43 12.44 11.91
N GLY A 98 17.00 12.57 10.64
CA GLY A 98 16.72 11.46 9.76
C GLY A 98 15.32 10.86 9.94
N VAL A 99 14.79 10.38 8.83
CA VAL A 99 13.63 9.51 8.81
C VAL A 99 14.01 8.14 8.27
N MET A 100 13.28 7.14 8.63
CA MET A 100 13.45 5.79 8.14
C MET A 100 12.09 5.13 7.94
N THR A 101 11.92 4.50 6.79
CA THR A 101 10.75 3.66 6.53
C THR A 101 11.17 2.20 6.55
N LEU A 102 10.37 1.35 7.20
CA LEU A 102 10.50 -0.09 7.12
C LEU A 102 9.25 -0.65 6.46
N ILE A 103 9.43 -1.58 5.53
CA ILE A 103 8.33 -2.29 4.87
C ILE A 103 8.53 -3.78 5.11
N ARG A 104 7.48 -4.45 5.58
CA ARG A 104 7.51 -5.89 5.81
C ARG A 104 7.77 -6.63 4.49
N THR A 105 8.60 -7.66 4.51
CA THR A 105 9.13 -8.33 3.30
C THR A 105 8.07 -8.99 2.42
N ASP A 106 6.89 -9.28 2.94
CA ASP A 106 5.74 -9.81 2.19
C ASP A 106 4.89 -8.72 1.50
N ILE A 107 5.24 -7.44 1.69
CA ILE A 107 4.58 -6.29 1.08
C ILE A 107 5.44 -5.74 -0.05
N GLN A 108 4.86 -5.64 -1.24
CA GLN A 108 5.52 -4.95 -2.34
C GLN A 108 5.44 -3.45 -2.14
N GLY A 109 6.59 -2.78 -2.13
CA GLY A 109 6.63 -1.33 -1.95
C GLY A 109 7.87 -0.70 -2.57
N THR A 110 7.78 0.61 -2.75
CA THR A 110 8.89 1.47 -3.20
C THR A 110 8.97 2.70 -2.30
N VAL A 111 10.18 3.16 -2.05
CA VAL A 111 10.43 4.35 -1.24
C VAL A 111 11.34 5.30 -2.00
N TYR A 112 10.93 6.56 -2.10
CA TYR A 112 11.70 7.63 -2.70
C TYR A 112 12.04 8.68 -1.65
N ASN A 113 13.30 9.09 -1.60
CA ASN A 113 13.74 10.17 -0.73
C ASN A 113 13.57 11.49 -1.49
N CYS A 114 12.85 12.43 -0.90
CA CYS A 114 12.55 13.74 -1.47
C CYS A 114 12.92 14.84 -0.45
N PRO A 115 14.21 14.99 -0.10
CA PRO A 115 14.59 16.02 0.87
C PRO A 115 14.31 17.41 0.30
N ILE A 116 13.67 18.26 1.08
CA ILE A 116 13.38 19.65 0.72
C ILE A 116 13.84 20.53 1.88
N ASP A 117 14.81 21.38 1.62
CA ASP A 117 15.38 22.31 2.61
C ASP A 117 15.72 21.63 3.95
N ASP A 118 15.02 22.01 5.03
CA ASP A 118 15.23 21.48 6.38
C ASP A 118 14.28 20.33 6.74
N MET A 119 13.66 19.70 5.73
CA MET A 119 12.74 18.58 5.93
C MET A 119 13.29 17.28 5.33
N ASP A 120 13.24 16.22 6.11
CA ASP A 120 13.39 14.85 5.60
C ASP A 120 12.03 14.33 5.15
N ILE A 121 11.90 14.00 3.86
CA ILE A 121 10.67 13.49 3.28
C ILE A 121 10.95 12.18 2.56
N GLN A 122 10.14 11.17 2.85
CA GLN A 122 10.06 9.93 2.06
C GLN A 122 8.65 9.77 1.51
N GLU A 123 8.55 9.55 0.21
CA GLU A 123 7.33 9.10 -0.45
C GLU A 123 7.36 7.58 -0.55
N ILE A 124 6.33 6.93 -0.04
CA ILE A 124 6.21 5.48 0.03
C ILE A 124 4.98 5.06 -0.77
N SER A 125 5.16 4.15 -1.72
CA SER A 125 4.06 3.46 -2.40
C SER A 125 4.08 2.00 -2.01
N VAL A 126 2.98 1.46 -1.47
CA VAL A 126 2.82 0.05 -1.14
C VAL A 126 1.59 -0.54 -1.79
N TRP A 127 1.68 -1.79 -2.21
CA TRP A 127 0.55 -2.58 -2.66
C TRP A 127 0.10 -3.51 -1.55
N PHE A 128 -1.18 -3.41 -1.18
CA PHE A 128 -1.76 -4.25 -0.15
C PHE A 128 -3.14 -4.74 -0.57
N GLY A 129 -3.29 -6.04 -0.71
CA GLY A 129 -4.43 -6.61 -1.40
C GLY A 129 -4.40 -6.21 -2.88
N ASN A 130 -5.49 -5.59 -3.36
CA ASN A 130 -5.60 -5.09 -4.74
C ASN A 130 -5.49 -3.56 -4.82
N GLU A 131 -5.06 -2.90 -3.75
CA GLU A 131 -5.02 -1.45 -3.64
C GLU A 131 -3.59 -0.95 -3.50
N ARG A 132 -3.35 0.25 -4.04
CA ARG A 132 -2.09 0.98 -3.89
C ARG A 132 -2.30 2.12 -2.90
N PHE A 133 -1.45 2.17 -1.90
CA PHE A 133 -1.40 3.23 -0.90
C PHE A 133 -0.17 4.10 -1.12
N ASN A 134 -0.36 5.42 -1.12
CA ASN A 134 0.72 6.39 -1.09
C ASN A 134 0.77 7.01 0.30
N ILE A 135 1.94 6.92 0.92
CA ILE A 135 2.19 7.31 2.30
C ILE A 135 3.38 8.26 2.31
N TYR A 136 3.39 9.24 3.19
CA TYR A 136 4.51 10.16 3.35
C TYR A 136 5.05 10.09 4.77
N ASN A 137 6.36 9.87 4.90
CA ASN A 137 7.08 10.00 6.15
C ASN A 137 7.80 11.35 6.13
N VAL A 138 7.35 12.29 6.95
CA VAL A 138 7.83 13.66 6.95
C VAL A 138 8.34 14.03 8.33
N TYR A 139 9.52 14.60 8.39
CA TYR A 139 10.09 15.17 9.59
C TYR A 139 10.71 16.53 9.28
N SER A 140 10.30 17.53 10.02
CA SER A 140 10.92 18.86 10.03
C SER A 140 11.55 19.09 11.39
N GLN A 141 12.82 19.53 11.40
CA GLN A 141 13.43 19.91 12.65
C GLN A 141 12.63 21.07 13.28
N PRO A 142 12.42 21.03 14.61
CA PRO A 142 11.95 22.21 15.31
C PRO A 142 12.92 23.35 14.99
N LEU A 143 12.42 24.47 14.49
CA LEU A 143 13.23 25.67 14.32
C LEU A 143 13.96 25.88 15.64
N SER A 144 15.30 25.85 15.61
CA SER A 144 16.13 26.27 16.73
C SER A 144 15.53 27.62 17.15
N LYS A 145 15.21 27.77 18.44
CA LYS A 145 14.71 29.04 18.96
C LYS A 145 15.64 30.12 18.46
N VAL A 146 15.26 30.79 17.38
CA VAL A 146 15.87 32.03 17.01
C VAL A 146 15.52 32.92 18.18
N ASP A 147 16.55 33.40 18.89
CA ASP A 147 16.39 34.31 20.01
C ASP A 147 15.56 35.49 19.58
N PHE A 148 14.25 35.43 19.84
CA PHE A 148 13.34 36.56 19.70
C PHE A 148 13.45 37.46 20.91
N PHE A 149 14.66 37.80 21.27
CA PHE A 149 14.91 38.89 22.21
C PHE A 149 15.73 40.00 21.50
N PRO A 150 15.12 41.17 21.28
CA PRO A 150 15.85 42.36 20.89
C PRO A 150 16.79 42.78 22.02
#